data_a6738010f4ee628041f615a4013c3715
#
_entry.id   a6738010f4ee628041f615a4013c3715
#
_cell.length_a   1.000
_cell.length_b   1.000
_cell.length_c   1.000
_cell.angle_alpha   90.00
_cell.angle_beta   90.00
_cell.angle_gamma   90.00
#
_symmetry.space_group_name_H-M   'P 1'
#
loop_
_entity.id
_entity.type
_entity.pdbx_description
1 polymer ?
#
loop_
_entity_poly.entity_id
_entity_poly.type
_entity_poly.pdbx_seq_one_letter_code
_entity_poly.pdbx_strand_id
1 'polypeptide(L)'
;MAPVRAMLGVVLLLASLGAARAADAPDVVILSAYRSLVGANERPRLRPHAGVDLAAAVGTPVLASADGTVSQLVDYELGCGNGVVLAHLAFKRWTVYCHLTRALVAPGQLVSRGQPIGFSGTSGNSANVPHVHLEVCTAACASHRDGDLRGTQDPIPLIAGCFEAVRAYPTDRLALTWPLACRPGAADARR
;
A
#
# COMPACT_ATOMS: atom_id res chain seq x y z
N MET A 1 47.24 30.48 -41.48
CA MET A 1 45.87 30.67 -40.95
C MET A 1 45.40 29.33 -40.47
N ALA A 2 45.38 29.12 -39.18
CA ALA A 2 44.92 27.87 -38.55
C ALA A 2 43.48 28.09 -38.04
N PRO A 3 42.58 27.11 -38.15
CA PRO A 3 41.20 27.24 -37.64
C PRO A 3 41.13 26.97 -36.14
N VAL A 4 40.52 27.89 -35.41
CA VAL A 4 40.15 27.76 -33.99
C VAL A 4 39.01 26.76 -33.84
N ARG A 5 39.24 25.63 -33.18
CA ARG A 5 38.20 24.69 -32.78
C ARG A 5 37.51 25.18 -31.48
N ALA A 6 36.25 25.56 -31.58
CA ALA A 6 35.41 25.83 -30.44
C ALA A 6 35.01 24.51 -29.79
N MET A 7 35.42 24.28 -28.51
CA MET A 7 34.91 23.21 -27.67
C MET A 7 33.59 23.67 -27.08
N LEU A 8 32.46 23.05 -27.50
CA LEU A 8 31.19 23.16 -26.81
C LEU A 8 31.24 22.28 -25.56
N GLY A 9 31.36 22.92 -24.41
CA GLY A 9 31.20 22.25 -23.13
C GLY A 9 29.71 21.94 -22.85
N VAL A 10 29.37 20.65 -22.84
CA VAL A 10 28.05 20.21 -22.39
C VAL A 10 28.07 20.24 -20.88
N VAL A 11 27.34 21.19 -20.26
CA VAL A 11 27.07 21.21 -18.83
C VAL A 11 25.92 20.24 -18.56
N LEU A 12 26.23 19.05 -18.07
CA LEU A 12 25.20 18.17 -17.48
C LEU A 12 24.73 18.76 -16.15
N LEU A 13 23.54 19.37 -16.16
CA LEU A 13 22.80 19.63 -14.93
C LEU A 13 22.32 18.28 -14.37
N LEU A 14 23.03 17.73 -13.40
CA LEU A 14 22.54 16.67 -12.53
C LEU A 14 21.48 17.28 -11.60
N ALA A 15 20.21 17.17 -11.99
CA ALA A 15 19.12 17.43 -11.06
C ALA A 15 19.20 16.39 -9.95
N SER A 16 19.71 16.78 -8.78
CA SER A 16 19.62 16.00 -7.56
C SER A 16 18.13 15.95 -7.18
N LEU A 17 17.44 14.86 -7.54
CA LEU A 17 16.21 14.49 -6.86
C LEU A 17 16.60 14.24 -5.39
N GLY A 18 16.33 15.22 -4.54
CA GLY A 18 16.50 15.08 -3.11
C GLY A 18 15.66 13.90 -2.62
N ALA A 19 16.31 12.78 -2.32
CA ALA A 19 15.66 11.70 -1.58
C ALA A 19 15.18 12.32 -0.26
N ALA A 20 13.87 12.40 -0.07
CA ALA A 20 13.28 12.81 1.20
C ALA A 20 13.92 11.93 2.29
N ARG A 21 14.51 12.57 3.30
CA ARG A 21 15.21 11.88 4.38
C ARG A 21 14.19 11.01 5.10
N ALA A 22 14.53 9.76 5.37
CA ALA A 22 13.71 8.82 6.15
C ALA A 22 13.25 9.39 7.51
N ALA A 23 13.94 10.43 8.02
CA ALA A 23 13.60 11.15 9.25
C ALA A 23 12.30 11.99 9.14
N ASP A 24 11.86 12.36 7.92
CA ASP A 24 10.70 13.23 7.68
C ASP A 24 9.44 12.43 7.28
N ALA A 25 9.55 11.09 7.17
CA ALA A 25 8.41 10.25 6.86
C ALA A 25 7.43 10.18 8.05
N PRO A 26 6.10 10.29 7.81
CA PRO A 26 5.10 10.24 8.88
C PRO A 26 5.03 8.85 9.53
N ASP A 27 4.62 8.79 10.78
CA ASP A 27 4.22 7.55 11.43
C ASP A 27 2.94 7.02 10.77
N VAL A 28 2.82 5.70 10.63
CA VAL A 28 1.59 5.09 10.13
C VAL A 28 0.53 5.12 11.24
N VAL A 29 -0.60 5.76 10.97
CA VAL A 29 -1.71 5.89 11.91
C VAL A 29 -2.83 4.94 11.48
N ILE A 30 -3.24 4.04 12.41
CA ILE A 30 -4.38 3.15 12.21
C ILE A 30 -5.65 3.88 12.64
N LEU A 31 -6.58 4.10 11.70
CA LEU A 31 -7.89 4.70 11.94
C LEU A 31 -8.91 3.65 12.40
N SER A 32 -8.85 2.44 11.85
CA SER A 32 -9.76 1.35 12.19
C SER A 32 -9.02 0.02 12.07
N ALA A 33 -9.00 -0.74 13.17
CA ALA A 33 -8.30 -2.03 13.24
C ALA A 33 -9.14 -3.17 12.64
N TYR A 34 -8.48 -4.30 12.36
CA TYR A 34 -9.14 -5.54 11.98
C TYR A 34 -10.18 -5.95 13.03
N ARG A 35 -11.37 -6.38 12.58
CA ARG A 35 -12.55 -6.72 13.36
C ARG A 35 -13.15 -5.57 14.17
N SER A 36 -12.66 -4.35 14.03
CA SER A 36 -13.28 -3.18 14.66
C SER A 36 -14.74 -3.03 14.21
N LEU A 37 -15.61 -2.65 15.15
CA LEU A 37 -16.97 -2.19 14.88
C LEU A 37 -17.07 -0.67 14.79
N VAL A 38 -15.92 0.02 14.77
CA VAL A 38 -15.81 1.46 14.57
C VAL A 38 -15.06 1.72 13.27
N GLY A 39 -15.63 2.54 12.40
CA GLY A 39 -15.06 2.90 11.10
C GLY A 39 -13.98 3.98 11.21
N ALA A 40 -13.31 4.25 10.07
CA ALA A 40 -12.31 5.32 9.97
C ALA A 40 -12.88 6.72 10.31
N ASN A 41 -14.19 6.91 10.20
CA ASN A 41 -14.92 8.13 10.57
C ASN A 41 -15.45 8.12 12.02
N GLU A 42 -14.95 7.21 12.86
CA GLU A 42 -15.35 7.03 14.27
C GLU A 42 -16.83 6.62 14.46
N ARG A 43 -17.55 6.28 13.38
CA ARG A 43 -18.94 5.83 13.45
C ARG A 43 -19.04 4.31 13.56
N PRO A 44 -20.12 3.78 14.19
CA PRO A 44 -20.36 2.35 14.26
C PRO A 44 -20.46 1.71 12.86
N ARG A 45 -19.87 0.54 12.69
CA ARG A 45 -20.02 -0.34 11.52
C ARG A 45 -21.12 -1.36 11.78
N LEU A 46 -21.84 -1.73 10.73
CA LEU A 46 -22.82 -2.82 10.77
C LEU A 46 -22.18 -4.21 10.81
N ARG A 47 -20.91 -4.31 10.39
CA ARG A 47 -20.15 -5.56 10.30
C ARG A 47 -18.71 -5.33 10.77
N PRO A 48 -18.06 -6.36 11.34
CA PRO A 48 -16.65 -6.27 11.70
C PRO A 48 -15.77 -5.95 10.50
N HIS A 49 -14.72 -5.18 10.73
CA HIS A 49 -13.77 -4.72 9.71
C HIS A 49 -12.92 -5.87 9.17
N ALA A 50 -12.84 -6.03 7.85
CA ALA A 50 -12.13 -7.14 7.20
C ALA A 50 -10.61 -6.92 7.08
N GLY A 51 -10.14 -5.70 7.34
CA GLY A 51 -8.73 -5.30 7.25
C GLY A 51 -8.35 -4.24 8.26
N VAL A 52 -7.42 -3.37 7.89
CA VAL A 52 -7.02 -2.19 8.65
C VAL A 52 -7.12 -0.94 7.78
N ASP A 53 -7.62 0.15 8.34
CA ASP A 53 -7.67 1.46 7.68
C ASP A 53 -6.49 2.30 8.16
N LEU A 54 -5.68 2.78 7.23
CA LEU A 54 -4.46 3.54 7.47
C LEU A 54 -4.63 4.97 6.98
N ALA A 55 -4.45 5.95 7.85
CA ALA A 55 -4.55 7.37 7.50
C ALA A 55 -3.59 7.71 6.34
N ALA A 56 -4.14 8.30 5.29
CA ALA A 56 -3.37 8.72 4.13
C ALA A 56 -4.11 9.86 3.43
N ALA A 57 -3.46 11.01 3.24
CA ALA A 57 -4.03 12.09 2.45
C ALA A 57 -4.31 11.61 1.01
N VAL A 58 -5.34 12.18 0.37
CA VAL A 58 -5.64 11.88 -1.04
C VAL A 58 -4.40 12.11 -1.90
N GLY A 59 -4.07 11.14 -2.75
CA GLY A 59 -2.89 11.22 -3.63
C GLY A 59 -1.59 10.74 -3.01
N THR A 60 -1.59 10.24 -1.76
CA THR A 60 -0.40 9.59 -1.19
C THR A 60 -0.08 8.30 -1.96
N PRO A 61 1.18 8.07 -2.38
CA PRO A 61 1.56 6.81 -3.02
C PRO A 61 1.28 5.61 -2.12
N VAL A 62 0.58 4.61 -2.67
CA VAL A 62 0.33 3.32 -2.03
C VAL A 62 1.31 2.31 -2.58
N LEU A 63 2.04 1.63 -1.68
CA LEU A 63 3.14 0.74 -2.00
C LEU A 63 2.71 -0.73 -1.89
N ALA A 64 3.24 -1.59 -2.74
CA ALA A 64 3.11 -3.02 -2.59
C ALA A 64 3.75 -3.47 -1.28
N SER A 65 2.98 -4.10 -0.39
CA SER A 65 3.46 -4.55 0.93
C SER A 65 4.41 -5.74 0.87
N ALA A 66 4.44 -6.47 -0.24
CA ALA A 66 5.35 -7.57 -0.55
C ALA A 66 5.45 -7.76 -2.07
N ASP A 67 6.44 -8.55 -2.51
CA ASP A 67 6.52 -8.99 -3.90
C ASP A 67 5.27 -9.80 -4.26
N GLY A 68 4.76 -9.62 -5.48
CA GLY A 68 3.56 -10.33 -5.91
C GLY A 68 3.21 -10.10 -7.36
N THR A 69 2.08 -10.65 -7.76
CA THR A 69 1.49 -10.42 -9.08
C THR A 69 0.14 -9.73 -8.90
N VAL A 70 -0.12 -8.70 -9.68
CA VAL A 70 -1.46 -8.08 -9.70
C VAL A 70 -2.46 -9.11 -10.22
N SER A 71 -3.33 -9.61 -9.33
CA SER A 71 -4.32 -10.61 -9.73
C SER A 71 -5.54 -9.96 -10.36
N GLN A 72 -5.94 -8.78 -9.87
CA GLN A 72 -7.05 -8.01 -10.45
C GLN A 72 -7.02 -6.55 -9.97
N LEU A 73 -7.71 -5.69 -10.70
CA LEU A 73 -8.14 -4.38 -10.22
C LEU A 73 -9.60 -4.50 -9.75
N VAL A 74 -9.92 -3.78 -8.69
CA VAL A 74 -11.28 -3.69 -8.15
C VAL A 74 -11.86 -2.34 -8.54
N ASP A 75 -13.14 -2.35 -8.93
CA ASP A 75 -13.97 -1.17 -9.17
C ASP A 75 -15.37 -1.49 -8.61
N TYR A 76 -15.57 -1.20 -7.33
CA TYR A 76 -16.82 -1.52 -6.63
C TYR A 76 -17.23 -0.40 -5.67
N GLU A 77 -18.08 0.49 -6.14
CA GLU A 77 -18.46 1.72 -5.40
C GLU A 77 -19.10 1.48 -4.03
N LEU A 78 -19.84 0.39 -3.83
CA LEU A 78 -20.48 0.08 -2.55
C LEU A 78 -19.52 -0.59 -1.54
N GLY A 79 -18.23 -0.73 -1.89
CA GLY A 79 -17.24 -1.36 -1.05
C GLY A 79 -15.86 -0.75 -1.22
N CYS A 80 -14.94 -1.52 -1.78
CA CYS A 80 -13.53 -1.16 -1.96
C CYS A 80 -13.31 0.11 -2.81
N GLY A 81 -14.26 0.48 -3.67
CA GLY A 81 -14.02 1.50 -4.68
C GLY A 81 -12.95 1.03 -5.66
N ASN A 82 -12.08 1.95 -6.07
CA ASN A 82 -10.90 1.57 -6.84
C ASN A 82 -9.90 0.85 -5.95
N GLY A 83 -9.45 -0.33 -6.38
CA GLY A 83 -8.52 -1.15 -5.60
C GLY A 83 -7.58 -1.97 -6.45
N VAL A 84 -6.55 -2.49 -5.79
CA VAL A 84 -5.55 -3.41 -6.34
C VAL A 84 -5.51 -4.65 -5.48
N VAL A 85 -5.52 -5.83 -6.11
CA VAL A 85 -5.32 -7.11 -5.43
C VAL A 85 -3.99 -7.71 -5.90
N LEU A 86 -3.10 -7.98 -4.96
CA LEU A 86 -1.84 -8.67 -5.21
C LEU A 86 -1.92 -10.12 -4.74
N ALA A 87 -1.53 -11.05 -5.60
CA ALA A 87 -1.37 -12.46 -5.27
C ALA A 87 0.07 -12.72 -4.81
N HIS A 88 0.22 -13.33 -3.65
CA HIS A 88 1.47 -13.83 -3.08
C HIS A 88 1.42 -15.36 -3.12
N LEU A 89 1.58 -15.94 -4.33
CA LEU A 89 1.26 -17.35 -4.63
C LEU A 89 2.07 -18.34 -3.78
N ALA A 90 3.34 -18.05 -3.50
CA ALA A 90 4.18 -18.91 -2.66
C ALA A 90 3.58 -19.12 -1.25
N PHE A 91 2.79 -18.16 -0.78
CA PHE A 91 2.18 -18.19 0.56
C PHE A 91 0.68 -18.49 0.52
N LYS A 92 0.08 -18.64 -0.68
CA LYS A 92 -1.37 -18.78 -0.87
C LYS A 92 -2.15 -17.68 -0.15
N ARG A 93 -1.71 -16.42 -0.30
CA ARG A 93 -2.29 -15.22 0.30
C ARG A 93 -2.43 -14.13 -0.75
N TRP A 94 -3.36 -13.24 -0.49
CA TRP A 94 -3.60 -12.03 -1.28
C TRP A 94 -3.60 -10.82 -0.35
N THR A 95 -3.13 -9.70 -0.84
CA THR A 95 -3.35 -8.38 -0.22
C THR A 95 -4.26 -7.56 -1.09
N VAL A 96 -5.21 -6.85 -0.46
CA VAL A 96 -6.16 -5.98 -1.12
C VAL A 96 -5.94 -4.56 -0.62
N TYR A 97 -5.85 -3.62 -1.54
CA TYR A 97 -5.66 -2.19 -1.28
C TYR A 97 -6.86 -1.44 -1.84
N CYS A 98 -7.65 -0.78 -0.99
CA CYS A 98 -8.90 -0.13 -1.39
C CYS A 98 -8.87 1.39 -1.22
N HIS A 99 -9.96 2.01 -1.69
CA HIS A 99 -10.24 3.44 -1.62
C HIS A 99 -9.25 4.31 -2.39
N LEU A 100 -8.63 3.74 -3.43
CA LEU A 100 -7.65 4.43 -4.26
C LEU A 100 -8.32 5.51 -5.14
N THR A 101 -7.59 6.57 -5.45
CA THR A 101 -7.99 7.48 -6.54
C THR A 101 -7.81 6.80 -7.89
N ARG A 102 -6.71 6.05 -8.04
CA ARG A 102 -6.41 5.23 -9.23
C ARG A 102 -5.32 4.19 -8.95
N ALA A 103 -5.32 3.11 -9.71
CA ALA A 103 -4.21 2.16 -9.79
C ALA A 103 -3.11 2.68 -10.74
N LEU A 104 -1.86 2.23 -10.49
CA LEU A 104 -0.69 2.47 -11.35
C LEU A 104 -0.20 1.19 -12.05
N VAL A 105 -0.89 0.09 -11.85
CA VAL A 105 -0.51 -1.25 -12.29
C VAL A 105 -1.66 -1.91 -13.03
N ALA A 106 -1.38 -2.98 -13.77
CA ALA A 106 -2.35 -3.73 -14.55
C ALA A 106 -2.39 -5.22 -14.12
N PRO A 107 -3.52 -5.93 -14.30
CA PRO A 107 -3.61 -7.36 -14.06
C PRO A 107 -2.52 -8.15 -14.79
N GLY A 108 -1.92 -9.13 -14.10
CA GLY A 108 -0.79 -9.93 -14.58
C GLY A 108 0.58 -9.29 -14.37
N GLN A 109 0.66 -8.01 -14.00
CA GLN A 109 1.94 -7.34 -13.75
C GLN A 109 2.60 -7.89 -12.48
N LEU A 110 3.91 -8.18 -12.56
CA LEU A 110 4.75 -8.43 -11.40
C LEU A 110 5.07 -7.10 -10.72
N VAL A 111 5.00 -7.07 -9.40
CA VAL A 111 5.36 -5.92 -8.58
C VAL A 111 6.32 -6.34 -7.49
N SER A 112 7.27 -5.46 -7.20
CA SER A 112 8.19 -5.63 -6.09
C SER A 112 7.67 -4.91 -4.84
N ARG A 113 8.00 -5.42 -3.67
CA ARG A 113 7.78 -4.74 -2.38
C ARG A 113 8.27 -3.29 -2.45
N GLY A 114 7.47 -2.36 -1.94
CA GLY A 114 7.78 -0.93 -1.97
C GLY A 114 7.54 -0.25 -3.31
N GLN A 115 7.18 -0.98 -4.36
CA GLN A 115 6.78 -0.38 -5.63
C GLN A 115 5.44 0.36 -5.48
N PRO A 116 5.29 1.60 -5.97
CA PRO A 116 3.99 2.27 -6.03
C PRO A 116 3.00 1.49 -6.92
N ILE A 117 1.82 1.20 -6.38
CA ILE A 117 0.76 0.46 -7.07
C ILE A 117 -0.50 1.28 -7.29
N GLY A 118 -0.60 2.44 -6.64
CA GLY A 118 -1.74 3.35 -6.75
C GLY A 118 -1.54 4.59 -5.90
N PHE A 119 -2.59 5.39 -5.81
CA PHE A 119 -2.66 6.55 -4.93
C PHE A 119 -3.88 6.44 -4.02
N SER A 120 -3.72 6.77 -2.75
CA SER A 120 -4.81 6.82 -1.77
C SER A 120 -5.90 7.79 -2.17
N GLY A 121 -7.09 7.59 -1.66
CA GLY A 121 -8.24 8.41 -1.98
C GLY A 121 -9.40 8.23 -1.02
N THR A 122 -10.60 8.36 -1.59
CA THR A 122 -11.88 8.21 -0.89
C THR A 122 -12.91 7.47 -1.75
N SER A 123 -12.48 6.68 -2.73
CA SER A 123 -13.40 5.93 -3.58
C SER A 123 -14.14 4.84 -2.81
N GLY A 124 -15.28 4.44 -3.30
CA GLY A 124 -16.11 3.42 -2.66
C GLY A 124 -16.67 3.84 -1.31
N ASN A 125 -16.88 2.87 -0.43
CA ASN A 125 -17.44 3.09 0.91
C ASN A 125 -16.37 3.51 1.93
N SER A 126 -15.61 4.56 1.64
CA SER A 126 -14.57 5.11 2.51
C SER A 126 -15.10 6.03 3.61
N ALA A 127 -16.43 6.23 3.66
CA ALA A 127 -17.09 7.21 4.54
C ALA A 127 -16.57 8.66 4.36
N ASN A 128 -16.02 8.99 3.16
CA ASN A 128 -15.36 10.25 2.81
C ASN A 128 -14.14 10.60 3.68
N VAL A 129 -13.57 9.63 4.39
CA VAL A 129 -12.31 9.79 5.12
C VAL A 129 -11.17 9.35 4.20
N PRO A 130 -10.17 10.20 3.92
CA PRO A 130 -9.01 9.78 3.14
C PRO A 130 -8.18 8.74 3.90
N HIS A 131 -8.04 7.55 3.31
CA HIS A 131 -7.26 6.46 3.90
C HIS A 131 -6.94 5.38 2.86
N VAL A 132 -6.12 4.41 3.24
CA VAL A 132 -5.93 3.16 2.54
C VAL A 132 -6.46 2.03 3.42
N HIS A 133 -7.40 1.25 2.90
CA HIS A 133 -7.77 -0.01 3.51
C HIS A 133 -6.82 -1.10 3.02
N LEU A 134 -6.17 -1.81 3.94
CA LEU A 134 -5.33 -2.97 3.67
C LEU A 134 -6.00 -4.23 4.23
N GLU A 135 -6.23 -5.21 3.37
CA GLU A 135 -6.74 -6.52 3.76
C GLU A 135 -5.75 -7.63 3.38
N VAL A 136 -5.68 -8.68 4.18
CA VAL A 136 -4.95 -9.92 3.87
C VAL A 136 -5.93 -11.08 3.87
N CYS A 137 -5.86 -11.91 2.83
CA CYS A 137 -6.82 -12.99 2.70
C CYS A 137 -6.29 -14.23 1.96
N THR A 138 -7.07 -15.30 2.05
CA THR A 138 -6.94 -16.50 1.21
C THR A 138 -7.59 -16.26 -0.16
N ALA A 139 -7.46 -17.19 -1.12
CA ALA A 139 -8.06 -17.08 -2.46
C ALA A 139 -9.55 -16.73 -2.47
N ALA A 140 -10.29 -17.09 -1.41
CA ALA A 140 -11.71 -16.81 -1.31
C ALA A 140 -12.05 -15.33 -1.19
N CYS A 141 -11.12 -14.49 -0.74
CA CYS A 141 -11.39 -13.07 -0.54
C CYS A 141 -11.14 -12.19 -1.76
N ALA A 142 -10.50 -12.70 -2.79
CA ALA A 142 -10.34 -11.95 -4.04
C ALA A 142 -11.69 -11.59 -4.73
N SER A 143 -12.81 -12.09 -4.23
CA SER A 143 -14.17 -11.79 -4.69
C SER A 143 -15.00 -10.99 -3.66
N HIS A 144 -14.38 -10.38 -2.66
CA HIS A 144 -15.08 -9.83 -1.50
C HIS A 144 -16.01 -8.66 -1.82
N ARG A 145 -17.22 -8.84 -1.29
CA ARG A 145 -18.10 -7.77 -0.90
C ARG A 145 -17.82 -7.42 0.56
N ASP A 146 -17.71 -6.14 0.86
CA ASP A 146 -17.44 -5.59 2.21
C ASP A 146 -18.06 -6.38 3.35
N GLY A 147 -17.25 -6.68 4.36
CA GLY A 147 -17.68 -7.24 5.63
C GLY A 147 -17.83 -8.76 5.70
N ASP A 148 -17.37 -9.49 4.67
CA ASP A 148 -17.22 -10.95 4.79
C ASP A 148 -15.84 -11.28 5.36
N LEU A 149 -15.79 -11.69 6.62
CA LEU A 149 -14.54 -12.08 7.29
C LEU A 149 -14.03 -13.47 6.89
N ARG A 150 -14.77 -14.22 6.05
CA ARG A 150 -14.34 -15.56 5.62
C ARG A 150 -13.07 -15.47 4.80
N GLY A 151 -12.03 -16.12 5.28
CA GLY A 151 -10.73 -16.12 4.62
C GLY A 151 -9.88 -14.86 4.84
N THR A 152 -10.36 -13.86 5.59
CA THR A 152 -9.55 -12.71 5.99
C THR A 152 -8.74 -13.02 7.24
N GLN A 153 -7.63 -12.31 7.41
CA GLN A 153 -6.82 -12.35 8.62
C GLN A 153 -6.31 -10.96 8.97
N ASP A 154 -5.99 -10.76 10.23
CA ASP A 154 -5.39 -9.50 10.70
C ASP A 154 -4.07 -9.25 9.97
N PRO A 155 -3.92 -8.11 9.26
CA PRO A 155 -2.66 -7.74 8.63
C PRO A 155 -1.54 -7.42 9.62
N ILE A 156 -1.86 -6.90 10.81
CA ILE A 156 -0.89 -6.34 11.76
C ILE A 156 0.21 -7.33 12.15
N PRO A 157 -0.09 -8.61 12.54
CA PRO A 157 0.95 -9.58 12.88
C PRO A 157 1.90 -9.94 11.73
N LEU A 158 1.54 -9.61 10.48
CA LEU A 158 2.36 -9.84 9.30
C LEU A 158 3.27 -8.65 8.96
N ILE A 159 3.02 -7.47 9.57
CA ILE A 159 3.79 -6.27 9.27
C ILE A 159 5.17 -6.36 9.92
N ALA A 160 6.20 -6.36 9.09
CA ALA A 160 7.62 -6.35 9.48
C ALA A 160 8.20 -4.94 9.64
N GLY A 161 7.38 -3.90 9.49
CA GLY A 161 7.77 -2.49 9.58
C GLY A 161 7.64 -1.72 8.27
N CYS A 162 8.37 -0.62 8.16
CA CYS A 162 8.44 0.19 6.95
C CYS A 162 9.22 -0.54 5.85
N PHE A 163 8.96 -0.17 4.60
CA PHE A 163 9.79 -0.64 3.49
C PHE A 163 11.20 -0.03 3.58
N GLU A 164 12.20 -0.88 3.46
CA GLU A 164 13.60 -0.52 3.40
C GLU A 164 14.26 -1.30 2.25
N ALA A 165 14.80 -0.61 1.25
CA ALA A 165 15.32 -1.23 0.02
C ALA A 165 16.50 -2.21 0.26
N VAL A 166 17.27 -2.00 1.34
CA VAL A 166 18.44 -2.83 1.68
C VAL A 166 18.12 -3.94 2.69
N ARG A 167 16.88 -3.99 3.21
CA ARG A 167 16.48 -4.99 4.20
C ARG A 167 16.14 -6.31 3.53
N ALA A 168 16.68 -7.41 4.05
CA ALA A 168 16.20 -8.75 3.69
C ALA A 168 14.89 -9.07 4.42
N TYR A 169 13.93 -9.60 3.68
CA TYR A 169 12.64 -10.03 4.21
C TYR A 169 12.55 -11.56 4.19
N PRO A 170 11.80 -12.19 5.12
CA PRO A 170 11.60 -13.64 5.13
C PRO A 170 11.07 -14.16 3.80
N THR A 171 11.56 -15.33 3.37
CA THR A 171 11.10 -16.05 2.16
C THR A 171 10.31 -17.32 2.48
N ASP A 172 10.31 -17.74 3.74
CA ASP A 172 9.62 -18.92 4.27
C ASP A 172 8.19 -18.63 4.76
N ARG A 173 7.84 -17.36 4.94
CA ARG A 173 6.53 -16.89 5.36
C ARG A 173 6.20 -15.54 4.74
N LEU A 174 4.92 -15.21 4.63
CA LEU A 174 4.49 -13.87 4.21
C LEU A 174 4.85 -12.86 5.31
N ALA A 175 5.71 -11.93 4.96
CA ALA A 175 5.99 -10.74 5.75
C ALA A 175 5.62 -9.52 4.91
N LEU A 176 4.86 -8.58 5.47
CA LEU A 176 4.41 -7.38 4.80
C LEU A 176 5.20 -6.17 5.30
N THR A 177 5.32 -5.15 4.47
CA THR A 177 5.67 -3.80 4.91
C THR A 177 4.42 -2.92 4.90
N TRP A 178 4.45 -1.82 5.65
CA TRP A 178 3.39 -0.84 5.55
C TRP A 178 3.22 -0.40 4.08
N PRO A 179 1.97 -0.28 3.60
CA PRO A 179 1.70 0.16 2.22
C PRO A 179 1.85 1.67 2.03
N LEU A 180 2.40 2.36 3.00
CA LEU A 180 2.68 3.80 3.01
C LEU A 180 4.14 4.03 3.34
N ALA A 181 4.74 5.07 2.76
CA ALA A 181 6.05 5.51 3.20
C ALA A 181 5.98 5.94 4.66
N CYS A 182 6.87 5.38 5.50
CA CYS A 182 6.89 5.65 6.92
C CYS A 182 8.32 5.72 7.46
N ARG A 183 8.46 6.24 8.69
CA ARG A 183 9.75 6.28 9.36
C ARG A 183 10.15 4.87 9.81
N PRO A 184 11.37 4.40 9.49
CA PRO A 184 11.87 3.15 10.02
C PRO A 184 11.80 3.14 11.55
N GLY A 185 11.28 2.04 12.13
CA GLY A 185 11.12 1.92 13.59
C GLY A 185 9.82 2.49 14.18
N ALA A 186 9.02 3.25 13.44
CA ALA A 186 7.75 3.78 13.93
C ALA A 186 6.72 2.70 14.30
N ALA A 187 6.80 1.53 13.67
CA ALA A 187 5.92 0.40 13.93
C ALA A 187 6.30 -0.41 15.18
N ASP A 188 7.54 -0.31 15.66
CA ASP A 188 8.04 -1.08 16.84
C ASP A 188 7.72 -0.40 18.18
N ALA A 189 7.29 0.86 18.18
CA ALA A 189 7.04 1.63 19.42
C ALA A 189 5.71 1.30 20.11
N ARG A 190 4.94 0.32 19.61
CA ARG A 190 3.63 -0.05 20.19
C ARG A 190 3.51 -1.56 20.41
N ARG A 191 4.50 -2.14 21.07
CA ARG A 191 4.36 -3.45 21.70
C ARG A 191 4.14 -3.31 23.19
#